data_33424b1b6a2aee6e53b759a78cd64da9
#
_entry.id   33424b1b6a2aee6e53b759a78cd64da9
#
_cell.length_a   1.000
_cell.length_b   1.000
_cell.length_c   1.000
_cell.angle_alpha   90.00
_cell.angle_beta   90.00
_cell.angle_gamma   90.00
#
_symmetry.space_group_name_H-M   'P 1'
#
loop_
_entity.id
_entity.type
_entity.pdbx_description
1 polymer ?
#
loop_
_entity_poly.entity_id
_entity_poly.type
_entity_poly.pdbx_seq_one_letter_code
_entity_poly.pdbx_strand_id
1 'polypeptide(L)'
;MISTRDITIAVVSCCFTFAVVVSAQKAPALMSSSVFDWEKMPVKETKTGASRDFFKAPTATLDQLECHVTTVKAGEASHAAHSHPEEELIIVKEGTIESNQNGEVKRVGPGSIIFEASNQMHGMRNVGSTPAAYFVIKWYSPGMLKK
;
A
#
# COMPACT_ATOMS: atom_id res chain seq x y z
N MET A 1 -83.43 -16.54 -6.74
CA MET A 1 -82.46 -17.64 -6.63
C MET A 1 -81.20 -17.16 -7.40
N ILE A 2 -80.17 -16.76 -6.66
CA ILE A 2 -78.98 -16.19 -7.21
C ILE A 2 -77.90 -17.29 -7.25
N SER A 3 -77.49 -17.64 -8.47
CA SER A 3 -76.44 -18.63 -8.74
C SER A 3 -75.08 -18.02 -8.36
N THR A 4 -74.38 -18.68 -7.46
CA THR A 4 -73.00 -18.35 -7.09
C THR A 4 -72.07 -18.86 -8.19
N ARG A 5 -71.47 -17.93 -8.91
CA ARG A 5 -70.35 -18.20 -9.82
C ARG A 5 -69.12 -18.31 -8.97
N ASP A 6 -68.51 -19.47 -8.95
CA ASP A 6 -67.18 -19.69 -8.40
C ASP A 6 -66.13 -18.95 -9.21
N ILE A 7 -65.54 -17.92 -8.59
CA ILE A 7 -64.36 -17.23 -9.15
C ILE A 7 -63.14 -17.95 -8.63
N THR A 8 -62.57 -18.80 -9.45
CA THR A 8 -61.26 -19.43 -9.16
C THR A 8 -60.18 -18.38 -9.45
N ILE A 9 -59.63 -17.79 -8.40
CA ILE A 9 -58.47 -16.92 -8.52
C ILE A 9 -57.24 -17.80 -8.63
N ALA A 10 -56.68 -17.90 -9.86
CA ALA A 10 -55.36 -18.48 -10.07
C ALA A 10 -54.30 -17.51 -9.58
N VAL A 11 -53.72 -17.80 -8.42
CA VAL A 11 -52.53 -17.07 -7.95
C VAL A 11 -51.33 -17.60 -8.72
N VAL A 12 -50.93 -16.87 -9.75
CA VAL A 12 -49.63 -17.10 -10.43
C VAL A 12 -48.54 -16.61 -9.50
N SER A 13 -47.96 -17.55 -8.73
CA SER A 13 -46.75 -17.28 -7.94
C SER A 13 -45.55 -17.12 -8.90
N CYS A 14 -45.24 -15.90 -9.22
CA CYS A 14 -44.03 -15.56 -9.98
C CYS A 14 -42.80 -15.61 -9.05
N CYS A 15 -42.22 -16.80 -8.87
CA CYS A 15 -40.95 -16.95 -8.19
C CYS A 15 -39.83 -16.33 -9.04
N PHE A 16 -39.56 -15.05 -8.81
CA PHE A 16 -38.32 -14.44 -9.30
C PHE A 16 -37.16 -15.00 -8.44
N THR A 17 -36.55 -16.05 -8.92
CA THR A 17 -35.25 -16.49 -8.44
C THR A 17 -34.21 -15.44 -8.90
N PHE A 18 -33.85 -14.52 -8.01
CA PHE A 18 -32.65 -13.69 -8.18
C PHE A 18 -31.43 -14.60 -8.07
N ALA A 19 -30.90 -15.04 -9.20
CA ALA A 19 -29.59 -15.66 -9.24
C ALA A 19 -28.57 -14.55 -8.89
N VAL A 20 -28.14 -14.50 -7.62
CA VAL A 20 -27.01 -13.69 -7.22
C VAL A 20 -25.79 -14.32 -7.87
N VAL A 21 -25.35 -13.78 -8.99
CA VAL A 21 -24.07 -14.13 -9.60
C VAL A 21 -23.00 -13.54 -8.68
N VAL A 22 -22.56 -14.32 -7.69
CA VAL A 22 -21.37 -14.02 -6.92
C VAL A 22 -20.20 -14.21 -7.88
N SER A 23 -19.77 -13.12 -8.51
CA SER A 23 -18.50 -13.11 -9.24
C SER A 23 -17.39 -13.40 -8.22
N ALA A 24 -16.89 -14.63 -8.22
CA ALA A 24 -15.71 -14.97 -7.43
C ALA A 24 -14.55 -14.13 -7.95
N GLN A 25 -14.23 -13.05 -7.25
CA GLN A 25 -13.02 -12.30 -7.53
C GLN A 25 -11.84 -13.26 -7.39
N LYS A 26 -11.15 -13.51 -8.51
CA LYS A 26 -9.95 -14.34 -8.51
C LYS A 26 -8.96 -13.74 -7.52
N ALA A 27 -8.53 -14.51 -6.54
CA ALA A 27 -7.52 -14.05 -5.60
C ALA A 27 -6.31 -13.50 -6.37
N PRO A 28 -5.71 -12.39 -5.93
CA PRO A 28 -4.55 -11.83 -6.62
C PRO A 28 -3.44 -12.87 -6.65
N ALA A 29 -2.73 -12.93 -7.78
CA ALA A 29 -1.62 -13.86 -7.94
C ALA A 29 -0.50 -13.51 -6.94
N LEU A 30 0.03 -14.53 -6.27
CA LEU A 30 1.17 -14.35 -5.39
C LEU A 30 2.41 -13.95 -6.19
N MET A 31 3.19 -13.03 -5.65
CA MET A 31 4.47 -12.63 -6.24
C MET A 31 5.45 -13.80 -6.20
N SER A 32 5.98 -14.15 -7.36
CA SER A 32 7.05 -15.15 -7.52
C SER A 32 8.43 -14.48 -7.46
N SER A 33 9.49 -15.30 -7.40
CA SER A 33 10.87 -14.79 -7.52
C SER A 33 11.02 -13.96 -8.78
N SER A 34 11.49 -12.73 -8.63
CA SER A 34 11.54 -11.75 -9.72
C SER A 34 12.78 -10.86 -9.60
N VAL A 35 13.23 -10.32 -10.71
CA VAL A 35 14.29 -9.30 -10.79
C VAL A 35 13.68 -8.03 -11.33
N PHE A 36 13.90 -6.93 -10.64
CA PHE A 36 13.43 -5.59 -11.02
C PHE A 36 14.62 -4.75 -11.44
N ASP A 37 14.75 -4.51 -12.73
CA ASP A 37 15.83 -3.72 -13.31
C ASP A 37 15.58 -2.24 -13.06
N TRP A 38 16.49 -1.58 -12.34
CA TRP A 38 16.41 -0.17 -11.99
C TRP A 38 16.08 0.73 -13.19
N GLU A 39 16.78 0.53 -14.30
CA GLU A 39 16.64 1.39 -15.48
C GLU A 39 15.28 1.23 -16.18
N LYS A 40 14.60 0.12 -15.95
CA LYS A 40 13.29 -0.16 -16.55
C LYS A 40 12.12 0.30 -15.70
N MET A 41 12.35 0.67 -14.43
CA MET A 41 11.29 1.14 -13.54
C MET A 41 10.95 2.60 -13.86
N PRO A 42 9.69 2.91 -14.17
CA PRO A 42 9.29 4.27 -14.50
C PRO A 42 9.45 5.21 -13.31
N VAL A 43 9.95 6.41 -13.58
CA VAL A 43 10.02 7.51 -12.60
C VAL A 43 8.72 8.31 -12.67
N LYS A 44 8.17 8.61 -11.51
CA LYS A 44 7.01 9.50 -11.34
C LYS A 44 7.46 10.74 -10.59
N GLU A 45 7.35 11.90 -11.23
CA GLU A 45 7.63 13.18 -10.58
C GLU A 45 6.57 13.47 -9.51
N THR A 46 7.02 14.04 -8.39
CA THR A 46 6.19 14.52 -7.29
C THR A 46 6.49 15.98 -6.97
N LYS A 47 5.69 16.63 -6.16
CA LYS A 47 5.92 18.02 -5.74
C LYS A 47 7.30 18.18 -5.06
N THR A 48 7.68 17.25 -4.21
CA THR A 48 8.87 17.31 -3.37
C THR A 48 10.06 16.50 -3.92
N GLY A 49 9.90 15.84 -5.07
CA GLY A 49 10.95 15.02 -5.67
C GLY A 49 10.42 14.06 -6.73
N ALA A 50 10.67 12.76 -6.55
CA ALA A 50 10.21 11.71 -7.46
C ALA A 50 9.99 10.39 -6.72
N SER A 51 9.27 9.46 -7.33
CA SER A 51 9.13 8.08 -6.88
C SER A 51 9.38 7.09 -8.00
N ARG A 52 9.75 5.86 -7.62
CA ARG A 52 9.98 4.74 -8.52
C ARG A 52 9.43 3.47 -7.86
N ASP A 53 8.32 2.95 -8.36
CA ASP A 53 7.65 1.77 -7.80
C ASP A 53 8.25 0.51 -8.41
N PHE A 54 8.62 -0.47 -7.58
CA PHE A 54 9.10 -1.77 -8.01
C PHE A 54 7.99 -2.82 -8.00
N PHE A 55 7.36 -3.01 -6.84
CA PHE A 55 6.26 -3.96 -6.70
C PHE A 55 5.37 -3.62 -5.49
N LYS A 56 4.14 -4.11 -5.57
CA LYS A 56 3.16 -4.13 -4.50
C LYS A 56 2.23 -5.32 -4.74
N ALA A 57 2.46 -6.41 -4.01
CA ALA A 57 1.75 -7.67 -4.25
C ALA A 57 1.71 -8.57 -3.00
N PRO A 58 0.74 -9.48 -2.88
CA PRO A 58 0.76 -10.53 -1.88
C PRO A 58 1.90 -11.52 -2.16
N THR A 59 2.44 -12.11 -1.08
CA THR A 59 3.45 -13.16 -1.14
C THR A 59 2.93 -14.43 -0.44
N ALA A 60 3.73 -15.50 -0.44
CA ALA A 60 3.36 -16.73 0.26
C ALA A 60 3.22 -16.55 1.80
N THR A 61 3.84 -15.53 2.37
CA THR A 61 3.91 -15.32 3.83
C THR A 61 3.37 -13.97 4.30
N LEU A 62 3.07 -13.04 3.38
CA LEU A 62 2.57 -11.70 3.69
C LEU A 62 1.31 -11.42 2.88
N ASP A 63 0.35 -10.73 3.50
CA ASP A 63 -0.84 -10.23 2.80
C ASP A 63 -0.46 -9.24 1.71
N GLN A 64 0.61 -8.46 1.91
CA GLN A 64 1.22 -7.60 0.90
C GLN A 64 2.68 -7.31 1.23
N LEU A 65 3.51 -7.28 0.23
CA LEU A 65 4.86 -6.72 0.24
C LEU A 65 4.94 -5.61 -0.81
N GLU A 66 5.48 -4.47 -0.41
CA GLU A 66 5.68 -3.31 -1.29
C GLU A 66 7.14 -2.88 -1.27
N CYS A 67 7.68 -2.49 -2.41
CA CYS A 67 8.98 -1.83 -2.51
C CYS A 67 8.90 -0.69 -3.51
N HIS A 68 9.35 0.48 -3.09
CA HIS A 68 9.55 1.63 -3.95
C HIS A 68 10.77 2.43 -3.53
N VAL A 69 11.21 3.37 -4.37
CA VAL A 69 12.22 4.37 -4.02
C VAL A 69 11.56 5.73 -4.01
N THR A 70 11.85 6.49 -2.97
CA THR A 70 11.51 7.91 -2.87
C THR A 70 12.76 8.73 -3.04
N THR A 71 12.72 9.72 -3.94
CA THR A 71 13.73 10.75 -4.08
C THR A 71 13.15 12.07 -3.57
N VAL A 72 13.90 12.78 -2.72
CA VAL A 72 13.44 14.02 -2.07
C VAL A 72 14.44 15.14 -2.35
N LYS A 73 13.94 16.28 -2.82
CA LYS A 73 14.75 17.48 -3.06
C LYS A 73 15.44 17.97 -1.77
N ALA A 74 16.53 18.70 -1.90
CA ALA A 74 17.23 19.30 -0.77
C ALA A 74 16.27 20.15 0.09
N GLY A 75 16.29 19.95 1.40
CA GLY A 75 15.46 20.65 2.36
C GLY A 75 13.99 20.19 2.44
N GLU A 76 13.54 19.28 1.58
CA GLU A 76 12.15 18.81 1.54
C GLU A 76 11.95 17.53 2.35
N ALA A 77 10.67 17.24 2.65
CA ALA A 77 10.18 15.96 3.14
C ALA A 77 9.24 15.34 2.10
N SER A 78 9.19 14.03 2.00
CA SER A 78 8.26 13.36 1.07
C SER A 78 6.79 13.61 1.47
N HIS A 79 6.52 13.63 2.77
CA HIS A 79 5.23 13.89 3.41
C HIS A 79 5.42 14.39 4.85
N ALA A 80 4.35 14.85 5.48
CA ALA A 80 4.35 15.18 6.90
C ALA A 80 4.56 13.91 7.76
N ALA A 81 5.06 14.10 8.99
CA ALA A 81 5.14 13.01 9.95
C ALA A 81 3.76 12.39 10.20
N HIS A 82 3.70 11.06 10.29
CA HIS A 82 2.48 10.29 10.41
C HIS A 82 2.74 8.94 11.10
N SER A 83 1.70 8.13 11.26
CA SER A 83 1.79 6.74 11.71
C SER A 83 0.80 5.89 10.91
N HIS A 84 1.11 4.62 10.74
CA HIS A 84 0.25 3.63 10.09
C HIS A 84 0.51 2.22 10.65
N PRO A 85 -0.42 1.26 10.45
CA PRO A 85 -0.30 -0.08 11.04
C PRO A 85 0.78 -0.96 10.42
N GLU A 86 1.24 -0.68 9.21
CA GLU A 86 2.31 -1.41 8.55
C GLU A 86 3.66 -1.10 9.20
N GLU A 87 4.57 -2.04 9.11
CA GLU A 87 5.99 -1.80 9.41
C GLU A 87 6.73 -1.46 8.13
N GLU A 88 7.74 -0.60 8.25
CA GLU A 88 8.59 -0.20 7.13
C GLU A 88 10.07 -0.37 7.45
N LEU A 89 10.82 -0.79 6.45
CA LEU A 89 12.27 -0.77 6.45
C LEU A 89 12.73 0.24 5.38
N ILE A 90 13.47 1.24 5.81
CA ILE A 90 14.04 2.27 4.93
C ILE A 90 15.53 2.00 4.78
N ILE A 91 16.03 2.02 3.54
CA ILE A 91 17.47 1.91 3.26
C ILE A 91 17.90 3.16 2.52
N VAL A 92 18.73 3.99 3.13
CA VAL A 92 19.24 5.21 2.52
C VAL A 92 20.20 4.84 1.40
N LYS A 93 19.85 5.23 0.16
CA LYS A 93 20.68 5.01 -1.04
C LYS A 93 21.69 6.14 -1.24
N GLU A 94 21.23 7.39 -1.10
CA GLU A 94 22.06 8.58 -1.29
C GLU A 94 21.50 9.78 -0.52
N GLY A 95 22.36 10.79 -0.29
CA GLY A 95 21.99 12.01 0.42
C GLY A 95 22.07 11.87 1.94
N THR A 96 21.54 12.86 2.66
CA THR A 96 21.51 12.90 4.13
C THR A 96 20.07 13.05 4.61
N ILE A 97 19.58 12.05 5.30
CA ILE A 97 18.21 12.00 5.84
C ILE A 97 18.25 12.33 7.33
N GLU A 98 17.38 13.22 7.75
CA GLU A 98 17.00 13.39 9.14
C GLU A 98 15.71 12.56 9.38
N SER A 99 15.84 11.55 10.23
CA SER A 99 14.72 10.68 10.63
C SER A 99 14.24 11.10 12.02
N ASN A 100 12.93 11.29 12.16
CA ASN A 100 12.25 11.54 13.43
C ASN A 100 11.43 10.32 13.78
N GLN A 101 11.75 9.66 14.89
CA GLN A 101 11.07 8.47 15.41
C GLN A 101 10.51 8.79 16.79
N ASN A 102 9.18 8.98 16.89
CA ASN A 102 8.50 9.38 18.13
C ASN A 102 9.11 10.62 18.83
N GLY A 103 9.64 11.57 18.05
CA GLY A 103 10.29 12.79 18.57
C GLY A 103 11.81 12.67 18.73
N GLU A 104 12.38 11.47 18.65
CA GLU A 104 13.85 11.30 18.59
C GLU A 104 14.35 11.51 17.16
N VAL A 105 15.26 12.47 17.01
CA VAL A 105 15.78 12.89 15.70
C VAL A 105 17.22 12.39 15.52
N LYS A 106 17.46 11.68 14.39
CA LYS A 106 18.79 11.20 14.00
C LYS A 106 19.08 11.55 12.54
N ARG A 107 20.34 11.90 12.26
CA ARG A 107 20.82 12.09 10.88
C ARG A 107 21.59 10.86 10.43
N VAL A 108 21.27 10.39 9.23
CA VAL A 108 21.83 9.19 8.65
C VAL A 108 22.17 9.42 7.17
N GLY A 109 23.17 8.69 6.68
CA GLY A 109 23.63 8.74 5.30
C GLY A 109 23.50 7.41 4.58
N PRO A 110 24.08 7.30 3.35
CA PRO A 110 23.99 6.11 2.51
C PRO A 110 24.40 4.81 3.24
N GLY A 111 23.66 3.74 2.99
CA GLY A 111 23.84 2.44 3.65
C GLY A 111 23.18 2.31 5.02
N SER A 112 22.67 3.40 5.59
CA SER A 112 21.94 3.35 6.86
C SER A 112 20.57 2.71 6.68
N ILE A 113 20.12 2.04 7.73
CA ILE A 113 18.80 1.40 7.82
C ILE A 113 18.00 2.10 8.91
N ILE A 114 16.73 2.42 8.59
CA ILE A 114 15.74 2.95 9.54
C ILE A 114 14.62 1.93 9.58
N PHE A 115 14.19 1.53 10.77
CA PHE A 115 13.01 0.69 10.97
C PHE A 115 11.90 1.53 11.58
N GLU A 116 10.75 1.52 10.95
CA GLU A 116 9.54 2.22 11.39
C GLU A 116 8.52 1.19 11.87
N ALA A 117 8.33 1.15 13.18
CA ALA A 117 7.47 0.17 13.81
C ALA A 117 5.98 0.54 13.64
N SER A 118 5.13 -0.48 13.62
CA SER A 118 3.67 -0.35 13.51
C SER A 118 3.10 0.69 14.47
N ASN A 119 2.28 1.61 13.95
CA ASN A 119 1.58 2.67 14.68
C ASN A 119 2.47 3.65 15.47
N GLN A 120 3.77 3.67 15.21
CA GLN A 120 4.65 4.69 15.79
C GLN A 120 4.75 5.90 14.87
N MET A 121 4.79 7.09 15.49
CA MET A 121 4.93 8.35 14.76
C MET A 121 6.32 8.44 14.14
N HIS A 122 6.40 8.64 12.84
CA HIS A 122 7.65 8.76 12.11
C HIS A 122 7.58 9.81 11.01
N GLY A 123 8.75 10.25 10.56
CA GLY A 123 8.89 11.18 9.45
C GLY A 123 10.34 11.35 9.05
N MET A 124 10.54 11.72 7.78
CA MET A 124 11.89 11.89 7.22
C MET A 124 11.98 13.18 6.43
N ARG A 125 13.16 13.80 6.46
CA ARG A 125 13.49 15.01 5.71
C ARG A 125 14.89 14.89 5.12
N ASN A 126 15.06 15.37 3.90
CA ASN A 126 16.39 15.58 3.33
C ASN A 126 16.99 16.85 3.91
N VAL A 127 18.06 16.72 4.69
CA VAL A 127 18.79 17.86 5.29
C VAL A 127 20.13 18.12 4.61
N GLY A 128 20.40 17.39 3.52
CA GLY A 128 21.56 17.64 2.64
C GLY A 128 21.32 18.78 1.66
N SER A 129 22.37 19.14 0.92
CA SER A 129 22.34 20.18 -0.12
C SER A 129 22.00 19.62 -1.53
N THR A 130 21.92 18.30 -1.67
CA THR A 130 21.59 17.58 -2.91
C THR A 130 20.34 16.74 -2.70
N PRO A 131 19.68 16.24 -3.76
CA PRO A 131 18.62 15.25 -3.61
C PRO A 131 19.09 14.05 -2.79
N ALA A 132 18.19 13.50 -1.99
CA ALA A 132 18.38 12.26 -1.26
C ALA A 132 17.42 11.20 -1.80
N ALA A 133 17.84 9.94 -1.82
CA ALA A 133 17.00 8.82 -2.23
C ALA A 133 17.12 7.67 -1.24
N TYR A 134 16.01 6.98 -1.02
CA TYR A 134 15.95 5.83 -0.14
C TYR A 134 14.91 4.81 -0.62
N PHE A 135 15.21 3.53 -0.43
CA PHE A 135 14.25 2.45 -0.60
C PHE A 135 13.30 2.42 0.59
N VAL A 136 12.04 2.19 0.29
CA VAL A 136 10.98 1.90 1.24
C VAL A 136 10.53 0.46 0.99
N ILE A 137 10.63 -0.40 1.99
CA ILE A 137 10.12 -1.76 1.98
C ILE A 137 9.07 -1.84 3.08
N LYS A 138 7.82 -2.01 2.66
CA LYS A 138 6.67 -2.04 3.56
C LYS A 138 5.91 -3.34 3.42
N TRP A 139 5.41 -3.88 4.53
CA TRP A 139 4.67 -5.14 4.51
C TRP A 139 3.45 -5.14 5.41
N TYR A 140 2.49 -5.95 4.99
CA TYR A 140 1.33 -6.32 5.77
C TYR A 140 1.45 -7.77 6.19
N SER A 141 1.50 -8.02 7.50
CA SER A 141 1.50 -9.35 8.07
C SER A 141 0.16 -10.06 7.81
N PRO A 142 0.11 -11.40 7.85
CA PRO A 142 -1.11 -12.15 7.58
C PRO A 142 -2.29 -11.70 8.45
N GLY A 143 -3.41 -11.41 7.81
CA GLY A 143 -4.65 -10.94 8.45
C GLY A 143 -4.76 -9.43 8.61
N MET A 144 -3.73 -8.63 8.33
CA MET A 144 -3.81 -7.17 8.45
C MET A 144 -4.77 -6.52 7.46
N LEU A 145 -4.85 -7.02 6.23
CA LEU A 145 -5.76 -6.50 5.21
C LEU A 145 -7.22 -6.97 5.37
N LYS A 146 -7.49 -7.88 6.32
CA LYS A 146 -8.84 -8.45 6.55
C LYS A 146 -9.62 -7.75 7.68
N LYS A 147 -9.12 -6.64 8.18
CA LYS A 147 -9.78 -5.88 9.26
C LYS A 147 -10.72 -4.83 8.71
#